data_a784b4a598a9c6eb5cfb87fa445598e4
#
_entry.id   a784b4a598a9c6eb5cfb87fa445598e4
#
_cell.length_a   1.000
_cell.length_b   1.000
_cell.length_c   1.000
_cell.angle_alpha   90.00
_cell.angle_beta   90.00
_cell.angle_gamma   90.00
#
_symmetry.space_group_name_H-M   'P 1'
#
loop_
_entity.id
_entity.type
_entity.pdbx_description
1 polymer ?
#
loop_
_entity_poly.entity_id
_entity_poly.type
_entity_poly.pdbx_seq_one_letter_code
_entity_poly.pdbx_strand_id
1 'polypeptide(L)'
;MSIGDVLYEYRTNKGMTQQEFADELSVERSSFTKMENGSRNAPKDFLNRTAIHFDEPRLYLAAQEEVTDGACVPWLDNADLHRAATHYKSMEEVEEALAAMKTAPIMKRADQLTSADREAIKITIFECVEAITALTHHVAVLCKEYTFSWLGIWKEHRAELKAKKYMK
;
A
#
# COMPACT_ATOMS: atom_id res chain seq x y z
N MET A 1 9.59 4.25 7.58
CA MET A 1 8.98 4.49 8.92
C MET A 1 8.70 3.12 9.55
N SER A 2 8.96 2.92 10.85
CA SER A 2 8.66 1.63 11.48
C SER A 2 7.15 1.44 11.65
N ILE A 3 6.70 0.19 11.76
CA ILE A 3 5.28 -0.10 12.06
C ILE A 3 4.83 0.52 13.39
N GLY A 4 5.74 0.64 14.35
CA GLY A 4 5.47 1.32 15.63
C GLY A 4 5.15 2.79 15.45
N ASP A 5 5.89 3.50 14.59
CA ASP A 5 5.64 4.90 14.27
C ASP A 5 4.26 5.08 13.61
N VAL A 6 3.89 4.18 12.70
CA VAL A 6 2.57 4.21 12.03
C VAL A 6 1.43 4.01 13.03
N LEU A 7 1.58 3.06 13.96
CA LEU A 7 0.60 2.83 15.03
C LEU A 7 0.47 4.05 15.95
N TYR A 8 1.60 4.64 16.35
CA TYR A 8 1.64 5.84 17.17
C TYR A 8 0.93 7.01 16.50
N GLU A 9 1.29 7.32 15.25
CA GLU A 9 0.68 8.43 14.50
C GLU A 9 -0.83 8.21 14.28
N TYR A 10 -1.23 6.99 13.88
CA TYR A 10 -2.65 6.69 13.69
C TYR A 10 -3.44 6.90 14.98
N ARG A 11 -2.97 6.32 16.10
CA ARG A 11 -3.61 6.44 17.40
C ARG A 11 -3.71 7.90 17.85
N THR A 12 -2.62 8.66 17.75
CA THR A 12 -2.59 10.07 18.18
C THR A 12 -3.47 10.96 17.31
N ASN A 13 -3.52 10.72 15.99
CA ASN A 13 -4.41 11.42 15.08
C ASN A 13 -5.91 11.15 15.36
N LYS A 14 -6.23 9.99 15.95
CA LYS A 14 -7.58 9.66 16.43
C LYS A 14 -7.86 10.18 17.84
N GLY A 15 -6.88 10.79 18.50
CA GLY A 15 -7.01 11.26 19.89
C GLY A 15 -7.11 10.14 20.93
N MET A 16 -6.73 8.91 20.56
CA MET A 16 -6.83 7.74 21.43
C MET A 16 -5.62 7.62 22.36
N THR A 17 -5.86 7.21 23.60
CA THR A 17 -4.81 6.75 24.52
C THR A 17 -4.32 5.37 24.14
N GLN A 18 -3.14 4.95 24.63
CA GLN A 18 -2.65 3.58 24.45
C GLN A 18 -3.59 2.53 25.04
N GLN A 19 -4.30 2.87 26.12
CA GLN A 19 -5.28 1.98 26.73
C GLN A 19 -6.48 1.77 25.82
N GLU A 20 -7.10 2.83 25.34
CA GLU A 20 -8.25 2.78 24.44
C GLU A 20 -7.94 1.99 23.15
N PHE A 21 -6.78 2.25 22.55
CA PHE A 21 -6.36 1.52 21.35
C PHE A 21 -6.14 0.03 21.62
N ALA A 22 -5.53 -0.31 22.76
CA ALA A 22 -5.30 -1.69 23.15
C ALA A 22 -6.63 -2.42 23.47
N ASP A 23 -7.57 -1.74 24.11
CA ASP A 23 -8.90 -2.28 24.44
C ASP A 23 -9.70 -2.58 23.16
N GLU A 24 -9.70 -1.67 22.17
CA GLU A 24 -10.38 -1.90 20.89
C GLU A 24 -9.86 -3.16 20.15
N LEU A 25 -8.57 -3.44 20.28
CA LEU A 25 -7.95 -4.61 19.64
C LEU A 25 -7.87 -5.84 20.54
N SER A 26 -8.42 -5.77 21.77
CA SER A 26 -8.40 -6.83 22.77
C SER A 26 -6.98 -7.35 23.06
N VAL A 27 -6.03 -6.41 23.27
CA VAL A 27 -4.65 -6.70 23.66
C VAL A 27 -4.30 -5.98 24.95
N GLU A 28 -3.32 -6.50 25.69
CA GLU A 28 -2.84 -5.80 26.87
C GLU A 28 -2.12 -4.50 26.49
N ARG A 29 -2.41 -3.39 27.20
CA ARG A 29 -1.75 -2.11 27.03
C ARG A 29 -0.22 -2.24 27.06
N SER A 30 0.32 -3.01 28.00
CA SER A 30 1.78 -3.21 28.13
C SER A 30 2.40 -3.85 26.88
N SER A 31 1.69 -4.78 26.25
CA SER A 31 2.10 -5.40 24.98
C SER A 31 1.99 -4.41 23.82
N PHE A 32 0.91 -3.65 23.74
CA PHE A 32 0.74 -2.62 22.72
C PHE A 32 1.82 -1.54 22.84
N THR A 33 2.09 -1.02 24.04
CA THR A 33 3.16 -0.03 24.28
C THR A 33 4.52 -0.51 23.75
N LYS A 34 4.84 -1.80 23.95
CA LYS A 34 6.11 -2.37 23.45
C LYS A 34 6.15 -2.48 21.93
N MET A 35 5.02 -2.73 21.28
CA MET A 35 4.92 -2.75 19.80
C MET A 35 5.00 -1.33 19.24
N GLU A 36 4.31 -0.38 19.84
CA GLU A 36 4.30 1.02 19.42
C GLU A 36 5.68 1.68 19.54
N ASN A 37 6.43 1.42 20.61
CA ASN A 37 7.78 1.97 20.80
C ASN A 37 8.92 1.14 20.16
N GLY A 38 8.58 0.09 19.42
CA GLY A 38 9.55 -0.75 18.71
C GLY A 38 10.38 -1.70 19.58
N SER A 39 10.12 -1.79 20.90
CA SER A 39 10.85 -2.72 21.79
C SER A 39 10.37 -4.17 21.66
N ARG A 40 9.30 -4.42 20.90
CA ARG A 40 8.78 -5.72 20.52
C ARG A 40 8.19 -5.66 19.12
N ASN A 41 8.52 -6.63 18.28
CA ASN A 41 7.89 -6.76 16.96
C ASN A 41 6.39 -7.00 17.09
N ALA A 42 5.62 -6.32 16.26
CA ALA A 42 4.17 -6.54 16.17
C ALA A 42 3.89 -7.86 15.44
N PRO A 43 3.14 -8.82 16.05
CA PRO A 43 2.81 -10.08 15.39
C PRO A 43 1.95 -9.82 14.12
N LYS A 44 2.17 -10.63 13.07
CA LYS A 44 1.43 -10.51 11.79
C LYS A 44 -0.09 -10.54 11.98
N ASP A 45 -0.59 -11.41 12.88
CA ASP A 45 -2.01 -11.47 13.21
C ASP A 45 -2.53 -10.18 13.84
N PHE A 46 -1.75 -9.56 14.72
CA PHE A 46 -2.08 -8.26 15.30
C PHE A 46 -2.16 -7.18 14.22
N LEU A 47 -1.19 -7.11 13.31
CA LEU A 47 -1.18 -6.14 12.21
C LEU A 47 -2.39 -6.31 11.30
N ASN A 48 -2.71 -7.53 10.91
CA ASN A 48 -3.88 -7.83 10.09
C ASN A 48 -5.19 -7.43 10.78
N ARG A 49 -5.35 -7.76 12.07
CA ARG A 49 -6.55 -7.37 12.83
C ARG A 49 -6.67 -5.87 12.96
N THR A 50 -5.57 -5.17 13.23
CA THR A 50 -5.53 -3.71 13.33
C THR A 50 -5.94 -3.04 12.02
N ALA A 51 -5.36 -3.47 10.90
CA ALA A 51 -5.68 -2.93 9.58
C ALA A 51 -7.17 -3.17 9.21
N ILE A 52 -7.70 -4.36 9.48
CA ILE A 52 -9.10 -4.71 9.22
C ILE A 52 -10.06 -3.94 10.13
N HIS A 53 -9.72 -3.81 11.42
CA HIS A 53 -10.58 -3.15 12.41
C HIS A 53 -10.78 -1.67 12.12
N PHE A 54 -9.71 -0.97 11.81
CA PHE A 54 -9.75 0.46 11.54
C PHE A 54 -10.05 0.82 10.08
N ASP A 55 -9.91 -0.14 9.17
CA ASP A 55 -10.09 0.04 7.72
C ASP A 55 -9.33 1.26 7.16
N GLU A 56 -8.11 1.47 7.62
CA GLU A 56 -7.26 2.61 7.24
C GLU A 56 -6.19 2.14 6.23
N PRO A 57 -6.17 2.67 5.00
CA PRO A 57 -5.23 2.25 3.95
C PRO A 57 -3.76 2.23 4.38
N ARG A 58 -3.33 3.22 5.16
CA ARG A 58 -1.96 3.30 5.65
C ARG A 58 -1.57 2.12 6.56
N LEU A 59 -2.51 1.65 7.40
CA LEU A 59 -2.28 0.48 8.25
C LEU A 59 -2.17 -0.81 7.43
N TYR A 60 -2.95 -0.94 6.34
CA TYR A 60 -2.82 -2.09 5.44
C TYR A 60 -1.46 -2.11 4.74
N LEU A 61 -1.00 -0.98 4.20
CA LEU A 61 0.29 -0.89 3.51
C LEU A 61 1.45 -1.13 4.49
N ALA A 62 1.41 -0.53 5.68
CA ALA A 62 2.43 -0.74 6.70
C ALA A 62 2.48 -2.20 7.18
N ALA A 63 1.33 -2.85 7.35
CA ALA A 63 1.28 -4.27 7.68
C ALA A 63 1.85 -5.15 6.54
N GLN A 64 1.61 -4.77 5.30
CA GLN A 64 2.15 -5.47 4.14
C GLN A 64 3.66 -5.30 4.03
N GLU A 65 4.18 -4.09 4.24
CA GLU A 65 5.61 -3.77 4.26
C GLU A 65 6.36 -4.62 5.29
N GLU A 66 5.85 -4.71 6.52
CA GLU A 66 6.43 -5.53 7.60
C GLU A 66 6.44 -7.04 7.26
N VAL A 67 5.44 -7.52 6.53
CA VAL A 67 5.31 -8.95 6.17
C VAL A 67 6.18 -9.33 4.98
N THR A 68 6.41 -8.40 4.04
CA THR A 68 7.08 -8.66 2.75
C THR A 68 8.51 -8.14 2.69
N ASP A 69 9.04 -7.61 3.81
CA ASP A 69 10.37 -6.98 3.86
C ASP A 69 10.51 -5.86 2.79
N GLY A 70 9.46 -5.05 2.66
CA GLY A 70 9.42 -3.92 1.72
C GLY A 70 9.10 -4.28 0.26
N ALA A 71 8.86 -5.55 -0.08
CA ALA A 71 8.48 -5.94 -1.45
C ALA A 71 6.99 -5.67 -1.73
N CYS A 72 6.56 -4.43 -1.54
CA CYS A 72 5.19 -3.95 -1.75
C CYS A 72 5.19 -2.45 -2.03
N VAL A 73 4.01 -1.87 -2.20
CA VAL A 73 3.86 -0.42 -2.33
C VAL A 73 4.21 0.26 -0.99
N PRO A 74 5.23 1.14 -0.94
CA PRO A 74 5.56 1.90 0.26
C PRO A 74 4.53 3.00 0.50
N TRP A 75 4.36 3.42 1.76
CA TRP A 75 3.63 4.66 2.04
C TRP A 75 4.56 5.87 1.89
N LEU A 76 4.11 6.88 1.14
CA LEU A 76 4.90 8.07 0.83
C LEU A 76 4.63 9.17 1.87
N ASP A 77 5.39 9.20 2.96
CA ASP A 77 5.19 10.14 4.08
C ASP A 77 5.42 11.62 3.70
N ASN A 78 6.22 11.89 2.69
CA ASN A 78 6.58 13.24 2.25
C ASN A 78 5.87 13.68 0.95
N ALA A 79 4.92 12.89 0.44
CA ALA A 79 4.14 13.24 -0.73
C ALA A 79 2.96 14.14 -0.36
N ASP A 80 2.56 15.02 -1.29
CA ASP A 80 1.30 15.74 -1.17
C ASP A 80 0.12 14.79 -1.41
N LEU A 81 -0.55 14.41 -0.34
CA LEU A 81 -1.70 13.51 -0.36
C LEU A 81 -3.05 14.25 -0.51
N HIS A 82 -3.05 15.50 -0.97
CA HIS A 82 -4.29 16.15 -1.35
C HIS A 82 -4.89 15.45 -2.58
N ARG A 83 -6.23 15.29 -2.61
CA ARG A 83 -6.92 14.53 -3.68
C ARG A 83 -6.59 14.98 -5.11
N ALA A 84 -6.41 16.29 -5.32
CA ALA A 84 -6.03 16.80 -6.63
C ALA A 84 -4.58 16.46 -7.00
N ALA A 85 -3.65 16.57 -6.03
CA ALA A 85 -2.24 16.24 -6.25
C ALA A 85 -2.07 14.76 -6.61
N THR A 86 -2.70 13.86 -5.82
CA THR A 86 -2.65 12.41 -6.10
C THR A 86 -3.33 12.06 -7.43
N HIS A 87 -4.41 12.77 -7.80
CA HIS A 87 -5.09 12.56 -9.09
C HIS A 87 -4.17 12.87 -10.27
N TYR A 88 -3.60 14.07 -10.29
CA TYR A 88 -2.72 14.48 -11.40
C TYR A 88 -1.44 13.66 -11.45
N LYS A 89 -0.84 13.35 -10.29
CA LYS A 89 0.35 12.50 -10.25
C LYS A 89 0.06 11.08 -10.75
N SER A 90 -1.08 10.51 -10.40
CA SER A 90 -1.47 9.19 -10.92
C SER A 90 -1.68 9.19 -12.43
N MET A 91 -2.21 10.27 -13.01
CA MET A 91 -2.35 10.39 -14.47
C MET A 91 -0.99 10.44 -15.14
N GLU A 92 -0.06 11.27 -14.62
CA GLU A 92 1.32 11.39 -15.11
C GLU A 92 2.03 10.04 -15.10
N GLU A 93 2.06 9.33 -13.97
CA GLU A 93 2.73 8.04 -13.84
C GLU A 93 2.13 6.95 -14.75
N VAL A 94 0.82 6.96 -14.94
CA VAL A 94 0.16 6.04 -15.87
C VAL A 94 0.54 6.35 -17.32
N GLU A 95 0.65 7.63 -17.71
CA GLU A 95 1.09 8.03 -19.04
C GLU A 95 2.54 7.65 -19.30
N GLU A 96 3.44 7.80 -18.32
CA GLU A 96 4.85 7.40 -18.40
C GLU A 96 4.98 5.87 -18.50
N ALA A 97 4.29 5.12 -17.66
CA ALA A 97 4.25 3.68 -17.74
C ALA A 97 3.72 3.19 -19.10
N LEU A 98 2.65 3.81 -19.62
CA LEU A 98 2.09 3.47 -20.92
C LEU A 98 3.07 3.78 -22.08
N ALA A 99 3.81 4.87 -21.98
CA ALA A 99 4.84 5.23 -22.97
C ALA A 99 5.99 4.20 -22.97
N ALA A 100 6.49 3.83 -21.78
CA ALA A 100 7.51 2.81 -21.61
C ALA A 100 7.06 1.42 -22.14
N MET A 101 5.83 1.01 -21.80
CA MET A 101 5.25 -0.25 -22.29
C MET A 101 5.14 -0.31 -23.81
N LYS A 102 4.81 0.80 -24.49
CA LYS A 102 4.72 0.85 -25.96
C LYS A 102 6.06 0.64 -26.68
N THR A 103 7.16 1.01 -26.03
CA THR A 103 8.52 0.93 -26.60
C THR A 103 9.31 -0.28 -26.11
N ALA A 104 8.84 -0.98 -25.08
CA ALA A 104 9.51 -2.14 -24.52
C ALA A 104 9.65 -3.29 -25.53
N PRO A 105 10.84 -3.91 -25.69
CA PRO A 105 11.07 -4.97 -26.65
C PRO A 105 10.58 -6.34 -26.15
N ILE A 106 9.37 -6.42 -25.62
CA ILE A 106 8.79 -7.62 -24.97
C ILE A 106 8.53 -8.78 -25.94
N MET A 107 8.51 -8.52 -27.25
CA MET A 107 8.30 -9.56 -28.27
C MET A 107 9.59 -10.36 -28.54
N LYS A 108 10.74 -9.88 -28.08
CA LYS A 108 12.00 -10.62 -28.17
C LYS A 108 12.07 -11.73 -27.10
N ARG A 109 12.64 -12.87 -27.46
CA ARG A 109 12.90 -13.93 -26.48
C ARG A 109 14.00 -13.50 -25.50
N ALA A 110 13.95 -14.00 -24.28
CA ALA A 110 14.88 -13.62 -23.21
C ALA A 110 16.36 -13.92 -23.54
N ASP A 111 16.61 -14.96 -24.34
CA ASP A 111 17.94 -15.36 -24.80
C ASP A 111 18.48 -14.50 -25.97
N GLN A 112 17.62 -13.66 -26.58
CA GLN A 112 17.95 -12.77 -27.70
C GLN A 112 18.05 -11.31 -27.32
N LEU A 113 17.87 -10.98 -26.02
CA LEU A 113 17.91 -9.61 -25.53
C LEU A 113 19.35 -9.09 -25.49
N THR A 114 19.54 -7.92 -26.09
CA THR A 114 20.76 -7.12 -25.90
C THR A 114 20.79 -6.45 -24.53
N SER A 115 21.91 -5.87 -24.12
CA SER A 115 22.01 -5.08 -22.90
C SER A 115 21.06 -3.88 -22.92
N ALA A 116 20.90 -3.23 -24.08
CA ALA A 116 19.96 -2.13 -24.26
C ALA A 116 18.50 -2.58 -24.13
N ASP A 117 18.15 -3.74 -24.67
CA ASP A 117 16.81 -4.31 -24.51
C ASP A 117 16.47 -4.60 -23.04
N ARG A 118 17.45 -5.15 -22.30
CA ARG A 118 17.28 -5.44 -20.87
C ARG A 118 17.07 -4.17 -20.05
N GLU A 119 17.80 -3.11 -20.37
CA GLU A 119 17.63 -1.82 -19.70
C GLU A 119 16.26 -1.20 -20.02
N ALA A 120 15.82 -1.24 -21.29
CA ALA A 120 14.48 -0.77 -21.66
C ALA A 120 13.36 -1.53 -20.94
N ILE A 121 13.49 -2.87 -20.80
CA ILE A 121 12.53 -3.66 -20.03
C ILE A 121 12.57 -3.28 -18.55
N LYS A 122 13.78 -3.06 -17.99
CA LYS A 122 13.92 -2.64 -16.58
C LYS A 122 13.26 -1.28 -16.33
N ILE A 123 13.48 -0.30 -17.20
CA ILE A 123 12.80 1.00 -17.16
C ILE A 123 11.29 0.79 -17.16
N THR A 124 10.76 -0.01 -18.08
CA THR A 124 9.33 -0.30 -18.14
C THR A 124 8.79 -0.90 -16.83
N ILE A 125 9.56 -1.78 -16.18
CA ILE A 125 9.17 -2.35 -14.88
C ILE A 125 9.11 -1.25 -13.82
N PHE A 126 10.09 -0.32 -13.79
CA PHE A 126 10.10 0.78 -12.82
C PHE A 126 8.93 1.72 -13.02
N GLU A 127 8.67 2.18 -14.26
CA GLU A 127 7.51 3.03 -14.57
C GLU A 127 6.18 2.37 -14.15
N CYS A 128 6.05 1.06 -14.38
CA CYS A 128 4.86 0.34 -13.90
C CYS A 128 4.76 0.31 -12.37
N VAL A 129 5.87 0.17 -11.64
CA VAL A 129 5.89 0.19 -10.18
C VAL A 129 5.55 1.58 -9.64
N GLU A 130 6.03 2.65 -10.29
CA GLU A 130 5.71 4.04 -9.95
C GLU A 130 4.21 4.31 -10.17
N ALA A 131 3.66 3.90 -11.31
CA ALA A 131 2.22 4.00 -11.56
C ALA A 131 1.38 3.21 -10.54
N ILE A 132 1.78 2.00 -10.16
CA ILE A 132 1.10 1.21 -9.11
C ILE A 132 1.15 1.97 -7.77
N THR A 133 2.27 2.56 -7.43
CA THR A 133 2.44 3.33 -6.19
C THR A 133 1.54 4.56 -6.19
N ALA A 134 1.55 5.37 -7.24
CA ALA A 134 0.72 6.56 -7.37
C ALA A 134 -0.78 6.22 -7.34
N LEU A 135 -1.22 5.23 -8.12
CA LEU A 135 -2.60 4.76 -8.13
C LEU A 135 -3.06 4.23 -6.77
N THR A 136 -2.20 3.51 -6.05
CA THR A 136 -2.54 3.00 -4.72
C THR A 136 -2.80 4.15 -3.75
N HIS A 137 -1.95 5.20 -3.76
CA HIS A 137 -2.15 6.39 -2.93
C HIS A 137 -3.40 7.18 -3.34
N HIS A 138 -3.65 7.29 -4.64
CA HIS A 138 -4.87 7.95 -5.14
C HIS A 138 -6.12 7.24 -4.65
N VAL A 139 -6.20 5.91 -4.77
CA VAL A 139 -7.33 5.11 -4.27
C VAL A 139 -7.46 5.26 -2.75
N ALA A 140 -6.34 5.24 -1.99
CA ALA A 140 -6.36 5.42 -0.55
C ALA A 140 -6.93 6.80 -0.14
N VAL A 141 -6.49 7.86 -0.83
CA VAL A 141 -6.99 9.22 -0.61
C VAL A 141 -8.48 9.33 -0.95
N LEU A 142 -8.93 8.77 -2.08
CA LEU A 142 -10.35 8.79 -2.44
C LEU A 142 -11.21 8.03 -1.42
N CYS A 143 -10.77 6.87 -0.97
CA CYS A 143 -11.47 6.11 0.06
C CYS A 143 -11.65 6.95 1.33
N LYS A 144 -10.59 7.62 1.79
CA LYS A 144 -10.61 8.44 2.98
C LYS A 144 -11.47 9.71 2.81
N GLU A 145 -11.29 10.43 1.73
CA GLU A 145 -11.97 11.70 1.45
C GLU A 145 -13.48 11.53 1.26
N TYR A 146 -13.88 10.45 0.59
CA TYR A 146 -15.29 10.17 0.24
C TYR A 146 -15.92 9.07 1.09
N THR A 147 -15.29 8.68 2.19
CA THR A 147 -15.81 7.70 3.17
C THR A 147 -16.15 6.32 2.58
N PHE A 148 -15.40 5.88 1.59
CA PHE A 148 -15.46 4.51 1.11
C PHE A 148 -14.61 3.58 1.97
N SER A 149 -15.11 2.37 2.22
CA SER A 149 -14.33 1.33 2.87
C SER A 149 -13.23 0.81 1.93
N TRP A 150 -11.98 0.95 2.35
CA TRP A 150 -10.85 0.37 1.62
C TRP A 150 -11.00 -1.14 1.45
N LEU A 151 -11.30 -1.84 2.54
CA LEU A 151 -11.53 -3.28 2.53
C LEU A 151 -12.74 -3.66 1.67
N GLY A 152 -13.80 -2.83 1.71
CA GLY A 152 -15.01 -3.00 0.89
C GLY A 152 -14.69 -2.99 -0.59
N ILE A 153 -14.01 -1.93 -1.07
CA ILE A 153 -13.60 -1.79 -2.49
C ILE A 153 -12.77 -3.00 -2.95
N TRP A 154 -11.79 -3.45 -2.15
CA TRP A 154 -10.99 -4.61 -2.51
C TRP A 154 -11.78 -5.93 -2.52
N LYS A 155 -12.77 -6.08 -1.63
CA LYS A 155 -13.67 -7.24 -1.63
C LYS A 155 -14.57 -7.27 -2.87
N GLU A 156 -15.14 -6.13 -3.25
CA GLU A 156 -15.95 -6.00 -4.47
C GLU A 156 -15.13 -6.33 -5.72
N HIS A 157 -13.94 -5.73 -5.84
CA HIS A 157 -13.03 -6.02 -6.95
C HIS A 157 -12.68 -7.52 -7.04
N ARG A 158 -12.37 -8.17 -5.90
CA ARG A 158 -12.11 -9.62 -5.88
C ARG A 158 -13.33 -10.45 -6.29
N ALA A 159 -14.54 -10.03 -5.91
CA ALA A 159 -15.77 -10.70 -6.33
C ALA A 159 -15.97 -10.59 -7.85
N GLU A 160 -15.71 -9.43 -8.44
CA GLU A 160 -15.74 -9.26 -9.90
C GLU A 160 -14.71 -10.16 -10.63
N LEU A 161 -13.47 -10.22 -10.12
CA LEU A 161 -12.43 -11.08 -10.70
C LEU A 161 -12.84 -12.56 -10.66
N LYS A 162 -13.49 -12.99 -9.57
CA LYS A 162 -14.04 -14.35 -9.47
C LYS A 162 -15.18 -14.57 -10.47
N ALA A 163 -16.10 -13.63 -10.59
CA ALA A 163 -17.20 -13.70 -11.57
C ALA A 163 -16.66 -13.79 -13.02
N LYS A 164 -15.59 -13.07 -13.33
CA LYS A 164 -14.88 -13.10 -14.61
C LYS A 164 -13.93 -14.32 -14.76
N LYS A 165 -13.87 -15.21 -13.77
CA LYS A 165 -12.99 -16.40 -13.72
C LYS A 165 -11.49 -16.12 -13.78
N TYR A 166 -11.05 -14.93 -13.40
CA TYR A 166 -9.63 -14.59 -13.25
C TYR A 166 -9.04 -15.08 -11.91
N MET A 167 -9.92 -15.41 -10.95
CA MET A 167 -9.55 -15.99 -9.66
C MET A 167 -10.42 -17.23 -9.36
N LYS A 168 -9.85 -18.16 -8.56
CA LYS A 168 -10.54 -19.32 -8.00
C LYS A 168 -11.30 -18.98 -6.72
#